data_78ec70930840cfa59002a2cc32a64d9b
#
_entry.id   78ec70930840cfa59002a2cc32a64d9b
#
_cell.length_a   1.000
_cell.length_b   1.000
_cell.length_c   1.000
_cell.angle_alpha   90.00
_cell.angle_beta   90.00
_cell.angle_gamma   90.00
#
_symmetry.space_group_name_H-M   'P 1'
#
loop_
_entity.id
_entity.type
_entity.pdbx_description
1 polymer ?
#
loop_
_entity_poly.entity_id
_entity_poly.type
_entity_poly.pdbx_seq_one_letter_code
_entity_poly.pdbx_strand_id
1 'polypeptide(L)'
;MTIKILIADDHKIVREGLRALIGKQPGMEIIAEAENGRTAVELVQKLLPDVVIMDVAMPDLNGIEATRQIVAKASNIKIIALSMHSDRRFVVEMLKVGASGYLLKDCAFEELAHAIRAVVVNRIYLSPKINDLVIREYIRLFPKTEFSVFSVLTPRQRQVLQLLSEGKTTRQIAFHLQVSVKTVETYRQQIMDKLNIHSIAELTKYAIREGLTSLET
;
A
#
# COMPACT_ATOMS: atom_id res chain seq x y z
N MET A 1 16.57 21.41 -11.43
CA MET A 1 15.24 21.37 -12.06
C MET A 1 14.24 21.87 -11.02
N THR A 2 13.38 22.82 -11.34
CA THR A 2 12.38 23.36 -10.38
C THR A 2 11.10 22.59 -10.51
N ILE A 3 10.55 22.12 -9.40
CA ILE A 3 9.27 21.37 -9.35
C ILE A 3 8.13 22.36 -9.45
N LYS A 4 7.32 22.25 -10.48
CA LYS A 4 6.14 23.10 -10.73
C LYS A 4 4.93 22.53 -10.00
N ILE A 5 4.31 23.34 -9.14
CA ILE A 5 3.25 22.91 -8.25
C ILE A 5 1.98 23.71 -8.51
N LEU A 6 0.83 23.01 -8.58
CA LEU A 6 -0.49 23.60 -8.55
C LEU A 6 -1.15 23.28 -7.22
N ILE A 7 -1.79 24.27 -6.58
CA ILE A 7 -2.56 24.08 -5.35
C ILE A 7 -4.06 24.20 -5.70
N ALA A 8 -4.85 23.20 -5.30
CA ALA A 8 -6.31 23.20 -5.42
C ALA A 8 -6.94 22.98 -4.03
N ASP A 9 -7.53 24.03 -3.48
CA ASP A 9 -8.21 24.04 -2.19
C ASP A 9 -9.23 25.20 -2.19
N ASP A 10 -10.45 25.01 -1.71
CA ASP A 10 -11.47 26.07 -1.67
C ASP A 10 -11.23 27.08 -0.54
N HIS A 11 -10.42 26.71 0.48
CA HIS A 11 -10.08 27.58 1.59
C HIS A 11 -8.88 28.46 1.30
N LYS A 12 -9.10 29.75 1.11
CA LYS A 12 -8.04 30.74 0.81
C LYS A 12 -6.89 30.72 1.83
N ILE A 13 -7.22 30.61 3.13
CA ILE A 13 -6.19 30.59 4.19
C ILE A 13 -5.26 29.38 4.10
N VAL A 14 -5.77 28.23 3.64
CA VAL A 14 -4.97 27.03 3.41
C VAL A 14 -4.02 27.26 2.22
N ARG A 15 -4.52 27.81 1.11
CA ARG A 15 -3.69 28.12 -0.06
C ARG A 15 -2.57 29.11 0.29
N GLU A 16 -2.87 30.17 1.04
CA GLU A 16 -1.86 31.14 1.50
C GLU A 16 -0.81 30.50 2.41
N GLY A 17 -1.24 29.63 3.34
CA GLY A 17 -0.34 28.87 4.20
C GLY A 17 0.59 27.93 3.42
N LEU A 18 0.03 27.17 2.48
CA LEU A 18 0.80 26.27 1.61
C LEU A 18 1.77 27.05 0.71
N ARG A 19 1.34 28.21 0.18
CA ARG A 19 2.20 29.12 -0.59
C ARG A 19 3.40 29.57 0.23
N ALA A 20 3.16 30.03 1.45
CA ALA A 20 4.24 30.50 2.34
C ALA A 20 5.24 29.40 2.69
N LEU A 21 4.78 28.17 2.80
CA LEU A 21 5.65 27.00 3.07
C LEU A 21 6.48 26.60 1.86
N ILE A 22 5.83 26.41 0.73
CA ILE A 22 6.46 25.96 -0.51
C ILE A 22 7.45 27.03 -1.00
N GLY A 23 7.10 28.31 -0.87
CA GLY A 23 7.98 29.42 -1.25
C GLY A 23 9.31 29.49 -0.48
N LYS A 24 9.39 28.83 0.68
CA LYS A 24 10.65 28.69 1.45
C LYS A 24 11.48 27.47 1.02
N GLN A 25 10.94 26.61 0.16
CA GLN A 25 11.63 25.38 -0.23
C GLN A 25 12.43 25.58 -1.53
N PRO A 26 13.73 25.32 -1.51
CA PRO A 26 14.54 25.44 -2.71
C PRO A 26 14.10 24.43 -3.78
N GLY A 27 14.03 24.90 -5.02
CA GLY A 27 13.67 24.07 -6.16
C GLY A 27 12.17 23.72 -6.27
N MET A 28 11.29 24.48 -5.61
CA MET A 28 9.84 24.35 -5.72
C MET A 28 9.21 25.70 -6.12
N GLU A 29 8.22 25.66 -7.01
CA GLU A 29 7.52 26.85 -7.52
C GLU A 29 6.02 26.57 -7.63
N ILE A 30 5.22 27.46 -7.09
CA ILE A 30 3.78 27.42 -7.28
C ILE A 30 3.44 28.19 -8.56
N ILE A 31 2.96 27.48 -9.56
CA ILE A 31 2.65 28.05 -10.89
C ILE A 31 1.17 28.43 -11.03
N ALA A 32 0.27 27.87 -10.20
CA ALA A 32 -1.16 28.19 -10.21
C ALA A 32 -1.86 27.79 -8.93
N GLU A 33 -3.04 28.38 -8.71
CA GLU A 33 -4.00 28.03 -7.66
C GLU A 33 -5.39 27.86 -8.24
N ALA A 34 -6.16 26.93 -7.67
CA ALA A 34 -7.55 26.66 -8.01
C ALA A 34 -8.40 26.61 -6.73
N GLU A 35 -9.65 27.10 -6.83
CA GLU A 35 -10.62 27.14 -5.73
C GLU A 35 -11.64 26.00 -5.80
N ASN A 36 -11.58 25.17 -6.83
CA ASN A 36 -12.43 24.00 -7.05
C ASN A 36 -11.76 23.02 -8.00
N GLY A 37 -12.27 21.79 -8.06
CA GLY A 37 -11.71 20.74 -8.89
C GLY A 37 -11.79 21.01 -10.40
N ARG A 38 -12.84 21.71 -10.88
CA ARG A 38 -13.00 22.04 -12.30
C ARG A 38 -11.88 22.96 -12.77
N THR A 39 -11.66 24.05 -12.06
CA THR A 39 -10.56 24.99 -12.31
C THR A 39 -9.21 24.28 -12.23
N ALA A 40 -9.03 23.38 -11.27
CA ALA A 40 -7.81 22.59 -11.15
C ALA A 40 -7.54 21.74 -12.39
N VAL A 41 -8.56 21.01 -12.91
CA VAL A 41 -8.45 20.21 -14.15
C VAL A 41 -8.08 21.07 -15.35
N GLU A 42 -8.70 22.24 -15.52
CA GLU A 42 -8.40 23.15 -16.62
C GLU A 42 -6.97 23.71 -16.57
N LEU A 43 -6.54 24.13 -15.38
CA LEU A 43 -5.19 24.66 -15.16
C LEU A 43 -4.11 23.60 -15.37
N VAL A 44 -4.36 22.37 -14.91
CA VAL A 44 -3.45 21.23 -15.13
C VAL A 44 -3.23 20.98 -16.62
N GLN A 45 -4.29 21.02 -17.43
CA GLN A 45 -4.18 20.81 -18.89
C GLN A 45 -3.38 21.93 -19.59
N LYS A 46 -3.49 23.17 -19.10
CA LYS A 46 -2.80 24.32 -19.67
C LYS A 46 -1.34 24.44 -19.26
N LEU A 47 -1.05 24.14 -17.99
CA LEU A 47 0.23 24.49 -17.37
C LEU A 47 1.15 23.28 -17.17
N LEU A 48 0.61 22.06 -17.20
CA LEU A 48 1.32 20.80 -17.04
C LEU A 48 2.25 20.82 -15.81
N PRO A 49 1.71 20.99 -14.57
CA PRO A 49 2.50 20.96 -13.36
C PRO A 49 3.12 19.58 -13.15
N ASP A 50 4.22 19.51 -12.38
CA ASP A 50 4.80 18.25 -11.96
C ASP A 50 3.98 17.61 -10.81
N VAL A 51 3.45 18.46 -9.91
CA VAL A 51 2.69 18.05 -8.72
C VAL A 51 1.44 18.90 -8.59
N VAL A 52 0.31 18.27 -8.23
CA VAL A 52 -0.90 18.95 -7.79
C VAL A 52 -1.17 18.58 -6.34
N ILE A 53 -1.29 19.60 -5.49
CA ILE A 53 -1.79 19.46 -4.13
C ILE A 53 -3.30 19.64 -4.22
N MET A 54 -4.08 18.60 -3.94
CA MET A 54 -5.50 18.51 -4.20
C MET A 54 -6.29 18.33 -2.92
N ASP A 55 -7.09 19.30 -2.53
CA ASP A 55 -8.08 19.08 -1.47
C ASP A 55 -9.11 18.04 -1.91
N VAL A 56 -9.46 17.15 -1.00
CA VAL A 56 -10.43 16.08 -1.25
C VAL A 56 -11.85 16.64 -1.34
N ALA A 57 -12.19 17.61 -0.49
CA ALA A 57 -13.54 18.14 -0.32
C ALA A 57 -13.66 19.56 -0.87
N MET A 58 -13.90 19.71 -2.16
CA MET A 58 -14.12 21.00 -2.82
C MET A 58 -15.51 21.10 -3.45
N PRO A 59 -16.07 22.31 -3.58
CA PRO A 59 -17.34 22.53 -4.27
C PRO A 59 -17.22 22.29 -5.77
N ASP A 60 -18.35 22.18 -6.48
CA ASP A 60 -18.53 21.96 -7.91
C ASP A 60 -17.98 20.62 -8.40
N LEU A 61 -16.69 20.39 -8.32
CA LEU A 61 -16.02 19.11 -8.60
C LEU A 61 -15.08 18.78 -7.45
N ASN A 62 -15.37 17.70 -6.72
CA ASN A 62 -14.53 17.27 -5.59
C ASN A 62 -13.16 16.76 -6.06
N GLY A 63 -12.19 16.69 -5.13
CA GLY A 63 -10.81 16.32 -5.45
C GLY A 63 -10.66 14.89 -5.97
N ILE A 64 -11.53 13.96 -5.61
CA ILE A 64 -11.49 12.57 -6.11
C ILE A 64 -11.80 12.56 -7.61
N GLU A 65 -12.89 13.20 -8.01
CA GLU A 65 -13.29 13.25 -9.43
C GLU A 65 -12.34 14.13 -10.26
N ALA A 66 -11.81 15.22 -9.69
CA ALA A 66 -10.77 16.01 -10.32
C ALA A 66 -9.51 15.18 -10.57
N THR A 67 -9.05 14.43 -9.56
CA THR A 67 -7.91 13.52 -9.68
C THR A 67 -8.13 12.47 -10.76
N ARG A 68 -9.31 11.84 -10.80
CA ARG A 68 -9.68 10.84 -11.82
C ARG A 68 -9.53 11.44 -13.24
N GLN A 69 -10.03 12.64 -13.45
CA GLN A 69 -9.96 13.31 -14.75
C GLN A 69 -8.52 13.71 -15.14
N ILE A 70 -7.74 14.16 -14.17
CA ILE A 70 -6.33 14.53 -14.40
C ILE A 70 -5.51 13.31 -14.77
N VAL A 71 -5.57 12.24 -13.96
CA VAL A 71 -4.79 11.01 -14.17
C VAL A 71 -5.15 10.33 -15.49
N ALA A 72 -6.43 10.35 -15.89
CA ALA A 72 -6.87 9.79 -17.16
C ALA A 72 -6.27 10.50 -18.39
N LYS A 73 -5.97 11.80 -18.29
CA LYS A 73 -5.44 12.62 -19.39
C LYS A 73 -3.94 12.86 -19.31
N ALA A 74 -3.35 12.82 -18.11
CA ALA A 74 -1.96 13.18 -17.85
C ALA A 74 -1.39 12.32 -16.69
N SER A 75 -1.09 11.07 -16.98
CA SER A 75 -0.63 10.07 -15.98
C SER A 75 0.75 10.36 -15.37
N ASN A 76 1.52 11.27 -15.94
CA ASN A 76 2.83 11.70 -15.42
C ASN A 76 2.71 12.71 -14.28
N ILE A 77 1.58 13.40 -14.13
CA ILE A 77 1.37 14.40 -13.08
C ILE A 77 1.12 13.69 -11.75
N LYS A 78 1.81 14.13 -10.70
CA LYS A 78 1.69 13.55 -9.36
C LYS A 78 0.62 14.30 -8.56
N ILE A 79 -0.28 13.55 -7.94
CA ILE A 79 -1.35 14.13 -7.12
C ILE A 79 -1.07 13.80 -5.65
N ILE A 80 -0.99 14.83 -4.81
CA ILE A 80 -0.97 14.71 -3.36
C ILE A 80 -2.34 15.16 -2.84
N ALA A 81 -3.11 14.22 -2.32
CA ALA A 81 -4.36 14.55 -1.65
C ALA A 81 -4.09 15.26 -0.32
N LEU A 82 -4.86 16.29 -0.04
CA LEU A 82 -4.85 17.01 1.21
C LEU A 82 -6.26 16.95 1.83
N SER A 83 -6.41 16.56 3.08
CA SER A 83 -7.73 16.38 3.69
C SER A 83 -7.74 16.66 5.19
N MET A 84 -8.86 17.18 5.69
CA MET A 84 -9.13 17.23 7.14
C MET A 84 -9.50 15.87 7.72
N HIS A 85 -9.84 14.89 6.88
CA HIS A 85 -10.40 13.62 7.31
C HIS A 85 -9.44 12.45 7.07
N SER A 86 -9.28 11.62 8.10
CA SER A 86 -8.65 10.30 8.00
C SER A 86 -9.66 9.19 7.69
N ASP A 87 -10.88 9.54 7.19
CA ASP A 87 -11.90 8.54 6.86
C ASP A 87 -11.38 7.64 5.74
N ARG A 88 -11.40 6.33 6.03
CA ARG A 88 -10.98 5.26 5.15
C ARG A 88 -11.51 5.39 3.72
N ARG A 89 -12.78 5.78 3.56
CA ARG A 89 -13.44 5.88 2.26
C ARG A 89 -12.74 6.87 1.34
N PHE A 90 -12.39 8.04 1.86
CA PHE A 90 -11.69 9.07 1.08
C PHE A 90 -10.26 8.64 0.74
N VAL A 91 -9.53 8.07 1.70
CA VAL A 91 -8.15 7.59 1.48
C VAL A 91 -8.12 6.53 0.39
N VAL A 92 -8.96 5.49 0.51
CA VAL A 92 -9.01 4.38 -0.44
C VAL A 92 -9.41 4.87 -1.83
N GLU A 93 -10.44 5.71 -1.95
CA GLU A 93 -10.88 6.20 -3.26
C GLU A 93 -9.85 7.13 -3.91
N MET A 94 -9.19 8.02 -3.16
CA MET A 94 -8.10 8.85 -3.70
C MET A 94 -6.93 8.01 -4.25
N LEU A 95 -6.52 6.97 -3.52
CA LEU A 95 -5.45 6.08 -3.98
C LEU A 95 -5.88 5.26 -5.20
N LYS A 96 -7.13 4.77 -5.25
CA LYS A 96 -7.68 4.05 -6.41
C LYS A 96 -7.73 4.89 -7.67
N VAL A 97 -8.05 6.18 -7.57
CA VAL A 97 -8.07 7.08 -8.73
C VAL A 97 -6.68 7.55 -9.17
N GLY A 98 -5.62 7.15 -8.45
CA GLY A 98 -4.24 7.36 -8.85
C GLY A 98 -3.50 8.47 -8.11
N ALA A 99 -3.97 8.89 -6.92
CA ALA A 99 -3.19 9.79 -6.08
C ALA A 99 -1.86 9.14 -5.70
N SER A 100 -0.78 9.91 -5.80
CA SER A 100 0.59 9.50 -5.44
C SER A 100 0.92 9.76 -3.97
N GLY A 101 0.08 10.53 -3.27
CA GLY A 101 0.25 10.81 -1.85
C GLY A 101 -1.07 11.19 -1.18
N TYR A 102 -1.10 11.05 0.15
CA TYR A 102 -2.22 11.49 0.98
C TYR A 102 -1.69 12.07 2.29
N LEU A 103 -2.02 13.33 2.53
CA LEU A 103 -1.66 14.08 3.73
C LEU A 103 -2.90 14.55 4.47
N LEU A 104 -2.81 14.57 5.79
CA LEU A 104 -3.79 15.27 6.62
C LEU A 104 -3.41 16.75 6.71
N LYS A 105 -4.41 17.64 6.66
CA LYS A 105 -4.19 19.10 6.74
C LYS A 105 -3.52 19.53 8.05
N ASP A 106 -3.72 18.78 9.13
CA ASP A 106 -3.09 19.04 10.44
C ASP A 106 -1.56 18.78 10.45
N CYS A 107 -1.07 17.89 9.59
CA CYS A 107 0.34 17.53 9.48
C CYS A 107 1.03 18.11 8.23
N ALA A 108 0.27 18.76 7.33
CA ALA A 108 0.78 19.18 6.03
C ALA A 108 1.98 20.13 6.12
N PHE A 109 2.05 20.95 7.14
CA PHE A 109 3.13 21.94 7.30
C PHE A 109 4.50 21.31 7.49
N GLU A 110 4.59 20.17 8.13
CA GLU A 110 5.87 19.50 8.41
C GLU A 110 6.23 18.50 7.29
N GLU A 111 5.23 17.87 6.69
CA GLU A 111 5.40 16.72 5.80
C GLU A 111 5.39 17.08 4.30
N LEU A 112 4.77 18.21 3.92
CA LEU A 112 4.47 18.52 2.53
C LEU A 112 5.70 18.55 1.62
N ALA A 113 6.78 19.18 2.07
CA ALA A 113 8.00 19.26 1.27
C ALA A 113 8.64 17.87 1.04
N HIS A 114 8.56 16.99 2.04
CA HIS A 114 9.00 15.60 1.92
C HIS A 114 8.09 14.80 0.96
N ALA A 115 6.78 14.98 1.08
CA ALA A 115 5.81 14.35 0.20
C ALA A 115 6.04 14.74 -1.26
N ILE A 116 6.21 16.03 -1.57
CA ILE A 116 6.48 16.53 -2.92
C ILE A 116 7.73 15.88 -3.50
N ARG A 117 8.84 15.88 -2.74
CA ARG A 117 10.10 15.25 -3.19
C ARG A 117 9.96 13.74 -3.43
N ALA A 118 9.17 13.06 -2.60
CA ALA A 118 8.93 11.63 -2.74
C ALA A 118 8.11 11.28 -3.99
N VAL A 119 7.00 12.00 -4.22
CA VAL A 119 6.11 11.68 -5.35
C VAL A 119 6.75 11.98 -6.71
N VAL A 120 7.58 13.02 -6.81
CA VAL A 120 8.30 13.38 -8.06
C VAL A 120 9.25 12.25 -8.50
N VAL A 121 9.82 11.50 -7.56
CA VAL A 121 10.64 10.32 -7.87
C VAL A 121 9.84 9.01 -7.89
N ASN A 122 8.53 9.08 -8.15
CA ASN A 122 7.61 7.94 -8.23
C ASN A 122 7.47 7.12 -6.94
N ARG A 123 7.70 7.70 -5.76
CA ARG A 123 7.41 7.08 -4.48
C ARG A 123 6.05 7.53 -3.99
N ILE A 124 5.28 6.62 -3.40
CA ILE A 124 4.04 6.96 -2.71
C ILE A 124 4.39 7.56 -1.34
N TYR A 125 3.70 8.65 -0.97
CA TYR A 125 3.82 9.25 0.34
C TYR A 125 2.48 9.29 1.06
N LEU A 126 2.43 8.69 2.24
CA LEU A 126 1.25 8.72 3.11
C LEU A 126 1.67 9.26 4.47
N SER A 127 0.88 10.15 5.06
CA SER A 127 1.15 10.56 6.44
C SER A 127 1.07 9.37 7.40
N PRO A 128 1.81 9.35 8.53
CA PRO A 128 1.90 8.18 9.41
C PRO A 128 0.55 7.61 9.83
N LYS A 129 -0.41 8.46 10.20
CA LYS A 129 -1.78 8.04 10.57
C LYS A 129 -2.50 7.32 9.41
N ILE A 130 -2.25 7.73 8.17
CA ILE A 130 -2.86 7.15 6.97
C ILE A 130 -2.17 5.83 6.60
N ASN A 131 -0.86 5.71 6.80
CA ASN A 131 -0.13 4.47 6.59
C ASN A 131 -0.74 3.30 7.37
N ASP A 132 -0.95 3.49 8.68
CA ASP A 132 -1.55 2.47 9.54
C ASP A 132 -2.94 2.03 9.03
N LEU A 133 -3.75 3.00 8.58
CA LEU A 133 -5.08 2.73 8.05
C LEU A 133 -5.01 1.89 6.77
N VAL A 134 -4.14 2.27 5.83
CA VAL A 134 -3.98 1.57 4.54
C VAL A 134 -3.45 0.15 4.75
N ILE A 135 -2.46 -0.04 5.63
CA ILE A 135 -1.92 -1.37 5.94
C ILE A 135 -2.98 -2.27 6.56
N ARG A 136 -3.74 -1.78 7.56
CA ARG A 136 -4.83 -2.55 8.17
C ARG A 136 -5.90 -2.94 7.15
N GLU A 137 -6.23 -2.01 6.25
CA GLU A 137 -7.20 -2.26 5.19
C GLU A 137 -6.71 -3.27 4.18
N TYR A 138 -5.45 -3.16 3.76
CA TYR A 138 -4.81 -4.13 2.89
C TYR A 138 -4.87 -5.54 3.52
N ILE A 139 -4.46 -5.69 4.78
CA ILE A 139 -4.52 -6.97 5.52
C ILE A 139 -5.98 -7.49 5.59
N ARG A 140 -6.97 -6.60 5.73
CA ARG A 140 -8.38 -6.98 5.78
C ARG A 140 -8.95 -7.41 4.43
N LEU A 141 -8.51 -6.80 3.33
CA LEU A 141 -8.94 -7.12 1.96
C LEU A 141 -8.33 -8.42 1.44
N PHE A 142 -7.23 -8.89 2.06
CA PHE A 142 -6.76 -10.24 1.85
C PHE A 142 -7.39 -11.15 2.91
N PRO A 143 -8.62 -11.67 2.71
CA PRO A 143 -9.07 -12.80 3.49
C PRO A 143 -7.96 -13.82 3.37
N LYS A 144 -7.61 -14.48 4.48
CA LYS A 144 -6.65 -15.61 4.49
C LYS A 144 -6.86 -16.36 3.20
N THR A 145 -5.92 -16.25 2.26
CA THR A 145 -6.04 -16.88 0.93
C THR A 145 -6.41 -18.33 1.22
N GLU A 146 -7.58 -18.76 0.76
CA GLU A 146 -8.14 -20.10 1.07
C GLU A 146 -7.19 -21.22 0.69
N PHE A 147 -6.15 -20.91 -0.06
CA PHE A 147 -5.13 -21.82 -0.59
C PHE A 147 -3.72 -21.61 -0.01
N SER A 148 -3.52 -20.71 0.98
CA SER A 148 -2.21 -20.61 1.63
C SER A 148 -2.00 -21.81 2.56
N VAL A 149 -0.78 -22.32 2.61
CA VAL A 149 -0.39 -23.36 3.61
C VAL A 149 -0.76 -22.96 5.04
N PHE A 150 -0.80 -21.65 5.31
CA PHE A 150 -1.19 -21.09 6.61
C PHE A 150 -2.69 -21.19 6.91
N SER A 151 -3.55 -21.31 5.89
CA SER A 151 -5.00 -21.49 6.06
C SER A 151 -5.42 -22.96 6.00
N VAL A 152 -4.77 -23.76 5.14
CA VAL A 152 -5.11 -25.17 4.91
C VAL A 152 -4.58 -26.09 6.00
N LEU A 153 -3.36 -25.85 6.49
CA LEU A 153 -2.70 -26.69 7.48
C LEU A 153 -2.77 -26.09 8.88
N THR A 154 -3.00 -26.96 9.88
CA THR A 154 -2.89 -26.57 11.29
C THR A 154 -1.45 -26.21 11.67
N PRO A 155 -1.18 -25.46 12.75
CA PRO A 155 0.18 -25.15 13.19
C PRO A 155 1.08 -26.40 13.34
N ARG A 156 0.54 -27.49 13.87
CA ARG A 156 1.28 -28.76 14.01
C ARG A 156 1.57 -29.41 12.67
N GLN A 157 0.63 -29.41 11.74
CA GLN A 157 0.84 -29.93 10.39
C GLN A 157 1.91 -29.11 9.65
N ARG A 158 1.94 -27.78 9.80
CA ARG A 158 3.01 -26.95 9.23
C ARG A 158 4.39 -27.28 9.79
N GLN A 159 4.51 -27.46 11.10
CA GLN A 159 5.76 -27.88 11.74
C GLN A 159 6.26 -29.23 11.19
N VAL A 160 5.35 -30.20 11.03
CA VAL A 160 5.68 -31.50 10.45
C VAL A 160 6.11 -31.34 8.99
N LEU A 161 5.39 -30.56 8.19
CA LEU A 161 5.73 -30.32 6.78
C LEU A 161 7.10 -29.64 6.65
N GLN A 162 7.39 -28.64 7.47
CA GLN A 162 8.69 -27.96 7.50
C GLN A 162 9.82 -28.95 7.79
N LEU A 163 9.73 -29.69 8.88
CA LEU A 163 10.78 -30.65 9.28
C LEU A 163 10.98 -31.78 8.25
N LEU A 164 9.90 -32.24 7.61
CA LEU A 164 9.98 -33.18 6.49
C LEU A 164 10.77 -32.59 5.31
N SER A 165 10.49 -31.33 4.98
CA SER A 165 11.13 -30.62 3.87
C SER A 165 12.60 -30.31 4.15
N GLU A 166 12.99 -30.21 5.41
CA GLU A 166 14.39 -30.12 5.90
C GLU A 166 15.10 -31.48 5.95
N GLY A 167 14.47 -32.53 5.45
CA GLY A 167 15.07 -33.87 5.38
C GLY A 167 15.06 -34.66 6.69
N LYS A 168 14.30 -34.25 7.71
CA LYS A 168 14.21 -34.99 8.98
C LYS A 168 13.40 -36.27 8.79
N THR A 169 13.89 -37.36 9.38
CA THR A 169 13.15 -38.64 9.42
C THR A 169 11.95 -38.55 10.36
N THR A 170 10.94 -39.41 10.18
CA THR A 170 9.75 -39.48 11.03
C THR A 170 10.10 -39.63 12.49
N ARG A 171 11.16 -40.38 12.82
CA ARG A 171 11.66 -40.56 14.23
C ARG A 171 12.25 -39.28 14.78
N GLN A 172 13.05 -38.55 13.99
CA GLN A 172 13.61 -37.24 14.38
C GLN A 172 12.53 -36.20 14.61
N ILE A 173 11.51 -36.18 13.74
CA ILE A 173 10.35 -35.27 13.87
C ILE A 173 9.57 -35.61 15.14
N ALA A 174 9.31 -36.90 15.39
CA ALA A 174 8.62 -37.34 16.59
C ALA A 174 9.36 -36.93 17.88
N PHE A 175 10.68 -37.10 17.90
CA PHE A 175 11.52 -36.64 18.98
C PHE A 175 11.48 -35.12 19.15
N HIS A 176 11.66 -34.36 18.07
CA HIS A 176 11.68 -32.88 18.05
C HIS A 176 10.35 -32.29 18.55
N LEU A 177 9.24 -32.89 18.14
CA LEU A 177 7.91 -32.39 18.48
C LEU A 177 7.33 -33.00 19.74
N GLN A 178 8.08 -33.93 20.42
CA GLN A 178 7.68 -34.68 21.61
C GLN A 178 6.35 -35.43 21.43
N VAL A 179 6.19 -36.12 20.33
CA VAL A 179 5.01 -36.92 19.98
C VAL A 179 5.42 -38.33 19.56
N SER A 180 4.46 -39.25 19.44
CA SER A 180 4.74 -40.60 18.93
C SER A 180 5.05 -40.59 17.44
N VAL A 181 5.84 -41.57 16.97
CA VAL A 181 6.08 -41.77 15.51
C VAL A 181 4.76 -41.93 14.76
N LYS A 182 3.82 -42.68 15.34
CA LYS A 182 2.47 -42.87 14.76
C LYS A 182 1.71 -41.54 14.59
N THR A 183 1.88 -40.60 15.52
CA THR A 183 1.27 -39.26 15.40
C THR A 183 1.85 -38.49 14.23
N VAL A 184 3.16 -38.54 14.00
CA VAL A 184 3.81 -37.89 12.87
C VAL A 184 3.32 -38.49 11.53
N GLU A 185 3.19 -39.83 11.47
CA GLU A 185 2.65 -40.51 10.28
C GLU A 185 1.20 -40.06 10.00
N THR A 186 0.39 -39.92 11.03
CA THR A 186 -0.97 -39.42 10.91
C THR A 186 -0.99 -37.97 10.36
N TYR A 187 -0.15 -37.09 10.90
CA TYR A 187 -0.04 -35.72 10.38
C TYR A 187 0.43 -35.69 8.94
N ARG A 188 1.42 -36.51 8.57
CA ARG A 188 1.91 -36.63 7.20
C ARG A 188 0.78 -37.03 6.23
N GLN A 189 -0.01 -38.04 6.59
CA GLN A 189 -1.14 -38.46 5.78
C GLN A 189 -2.16 -37.35 5.63
N GLN A 190 -2.55 -36.70 6.72
CA GLN A 190 -3.48 -35.57 6.69
C GLN A 190 -2.98 -34.38 5.86
N ILE A 191 -1.68 -34.12 5.86
CA ILE A 191 -1.07 -33.07 5.03
C ILE A 191 -1.21 -33.45 3.56
N MET A 192 -0.85 -34.69 3.20
CA MET A 192 -0.97 -35.20 1.84
C MET A 192 -2.41 -35.10 1.31
N ASP A 193 -3.37 -35.53 2.12
CA ASP A 193 -4.79 -35.49 1.76
C ASP A 193 -5.31 -34.06 1.59
N LYS A 194 -4.96 -33.15 2.53
CA LYS A 194 -5.39 -31.75 2.49
C LYS A 194 -4.81 -30.97 1.31
N LEU A 195 -3.57 -31.26 0.94
CA LEU A 195 -2.87 -30.58 -0.15
C LEU A 195 -3.07 -31.31 -1.49
N ASN A 196 -3.64 -32.51 -1.47
CA ASN A 196 -3.71 -33.42 -2.62
C ASN A 196 -2.32 -33.67 -3.24
N ILE A 197 -1.30 -33.86 -2.38
CA ILE A 197 0.10 -34.10 -2.78
C ILE A 197 0.56 -35.38 -2.09
N HIS A 198 0.91 -36.40 -2.86
CA HIS A 198 1.22 -37.73 -2.35
C HIS A 198 2.70 -38.13 -2.44
N SER A 199 3.56 -37.19 -2.83
CA SER A 199 5.02 -37.37 -2.91
C SER A 199 5.76 -36.44 -1.96
N ILE A 200 6.74 -36.97 -1.23
CA ILE A 200 7.58 -36.14 -0.31
C ILE A 200 8.35 -35.09 -1.11
N ALA A 201 8.82 -35.41 -2.30
CA ALA A 201 9.53 -34.47 -3.15
C ALA A 201 8.63 -33.29 -3.59
N GLU A 202 7.37 -33.55 -3.88
CA GLU A 202 6.39 -32.51 -4.21
C GLU A 202 5.97 -31.70 -2.97
N LEU A 203 5.84 -32.34 -1.81
CA LEU A 203 5.62 -31.64 -0.53
C LEU A 203 6.77 -30.69 -0.20
N THR A 204 8.02 -31.11 -0.45
CA THR A 204 9.20 -30.25 -0.25
C THR A 204 9.17 -29.06 -1.20
N LYS A 205 8.90 -29.27 -2.50
CA LYS A 205 8.75 -28.18 -3.47
C LYS A 205 7.63 -27.22 -3.07
N TYR A 206 6.51 -27.75 -2.60
CA TYR A 206 5.39 -26.96 -2.10
C TYR A 206 5.79 -26.11 -0.88
N ALA A 207 6.47 -26.71 0.12
CA ALA A 207 6.92 -26.03 1.31
C ALA A 207 7.88 -24.87 1.01
N ILE A 208 8.79 -25.07 0.05
CA ILE A 208 9.73 -24.02 -0.41
C ILE A 208 8.95 -22.88 -1.09
N ARG A 209 8.04 -23.22 -2.01
CA ARG A 209 7.22 -22.23 -2.72
C ARG A 209 6.35 -21.38 -1.77
N GLU A 210 5.83 -22.00 -0.73
CA GLU A 210 5.00 -21.32 0.28
C GLU A 210 5.84 -20.64 1.40
N GLY A 211 7.16 -20.70 1.33
CA GLY A 211 8.05 -20.04 2.27
C GLY A 211 8.13 -20.68 3.67
N LEU A 212 7.77 -21.98 3.81
CA LEU A 212 7.94 -22.72 5.07
C LEU A 212 9.38 -23.12 5.33
N THR A 213 10.18 -23.29 4.28
CA THR A 213 11.61 -23.59 4.33
C THR A 213 12.31 -22.98 3.12
N SER A 214 13.64 -22.89 3.16
CA SER A 214 14.47 -22.40 2.07
C SER A 214 15.40 -23.50 1.54
N LEU A 215 15.98 -23.30 0.34
CA LEU A 215 16.98 -24.21 -0.24
C LEU A 215 18.37 -24.09 0.44
N GLU A 216 18.55 -23.09 1.30
CA GLU A 216 19.84 -22.74 1.92
C GLU A 216 20.00 -23.31 3.34
N THR A 217 19.16 -24.27 3.75
CA THR A 217 19.22 -24.94 5.07
C THR A 217 19.78 -26.32 4.98
#